data_2ced1b89696b8df6f0280047c560e280
#
_entry.id   2ced1b89696b8df6f0280047c560e280
#
_cell.length_a   1.000
_cell.length_b   1.000
_cell.length_c   1.000
_cell.angle_alpha   90.00
_cell.angle_beta   90.00
_cell.angle_gamma   90.00
#
_symmetry.space_group_name_H-M   'P 1'
#
loop_
_entity.id
_entity.type
_entity.pdbx_description
1 polymer ?
#
loop_
_entity_poly.entity_id
_entity_poly.type
_entity_poly.pdbx_seq_one_letter_code
_entity_poly.pdbx_strand_id
1 'polypeptide(L)'
;MLLTVLCLSAAWAAPLKVTAWSASTTAAATDARSFDATNLGDGKQTTAWAEGDDGAGLGAWVQADFGAPKTVTTITVWGSNWYNTEYFGHYNRPKTLVAEYGDGSTEEFTATDAQAPQVLKLKAPKSTQTVKLRVKGVYSGKGVDTAISEIKFADGTIEGPVPVAAVSASSIAAADADGNYDAGNVADGIADSMWCEGNPKSDGAGEWLDLSLARRSPVSALKVRAGAGFSPELFKQVNRPVSATVSFSDGATETLTFKDFPFEQNLTFAASHTTDRVRVQFTAAKKGDKYDDLCVTEITVVP
;
A
#
# COMPACT_ATOMS: atom_id res chain seq x y z
N MET A 1 20.91 9.41 -42.39
CA MET A 1 20.97 8.25 -41.51
C MET A 1 20.11 8.59 -40.27
N LEU A 2 18.82 8.23 -40.33
CA LEU A 2 17.87 8.54 -39.28
C LEU A 2 18.05 7.48 -38.18
N LEU A 3 18.53 7.93 -36.99
CA LEU A 3 18.55 7.06 -35.83
C LEU A 3 17.13 7.02 -35.24
N THR A 4 16.42 5.93 -35.48
CA THR A 4 15.14 5.65 -34.82
C THR A 4 15.47 5.23 -33.40
N VAL A 5 15.28 6.14 -32.44
CA VAL A 5 15.30 5.80 -31.01
C VAL A 5 14.04 4.99 -30.71
N LEU A 6 14.18 3.68 -30.58
CA LEU A 6 13.12 2.83 -30.02
C LEU A 6 12.98 3.23 -28.54
N CYS A 7 11.97 4.03 -28.22
CA CYS A 7 11.47 4.11 -26.85
C CYS A 7 10.87 2.75 -26.51
N LEU A 8 11.63 1.88 -25.84
CA LEU A 8 11.04 0.77 -25.09
C LEU A 8 10.25 1.40 -23.93
N SER A 9 8.95 1.56 -24.14
CA SER A 9 8.02 1.72 -23.05
C SER A 9 8.15 0.45 -22.19
N ALA A 10 8.68 0.58 -20.99
CA ALA A 10 8.61 -0.49 -19.99
C ALA A 10 7.11 -0.73 -19.72
N ALA A 11 6.58 -1.73 -20.38
CA ALA A 11 5.21 -2.18 -20.12
C ALA A 11 5.17 -2.68 -18.68
N TRP A 12 4.35 -2.06 -17.87
CA TRP A 12 4.05 -2.49 -16.52
C TRP A 12 3.46 -3.89 -16.60
N ALA A 13 4.11 -4.84 -15.93
CA ALA A 13 3.56 -6.18 -15.84
C ALA A 13 2.27 -6.11 -15.03
N ALA A 14 1.15 -6.33 -15.70
CA ALA A 14 -0.13 -6.45 -15.02
C ALA A 14 -0.05 -7.60 -14.01
N PRO A 15 -0.66 -7.47 -12.82
CA PRO A 15 -0.72 -8.55 -11.86
C PRO A 15 -1.27 -9.82 -12.53
N LEU A 16 -0.63 -10.96 -12.29
CA LEU A 16 -1.09 -12.24 -12.77
C LEU A 16 -2.42 -12.59 -12.10
N LYS A 17 -3.42 -12.95 -12.89
CA LYS A 17 -4.71 -13.38 -12.37
C LYS A 17 -4.57 -14.75 -11.69
N VAL A 18 -4.88 -14.83 -10.42
CA VAL A 18 -5.08 -16.10 -9.69
C VAL A 18 -6.52 -16.55 -9.93
N THR A 19 -6.70 -17.82 -10.30
CA THR A 19 -8.01 -18.42 -10.60
C THR A 19 -8.60 -19.13 -9.39
N ALA A 20 -7.75 -19.64 -8.49
CA ALA A 20 -8.17 -20.28 -7.26
C ALA A 20 -7.14 -20.09 -6.15
N TRP A 21 -7.64 -19.99 -4.93
CA TRP A 21 -6.84 -20.00 -3.70
C TRP A 21 -7.17 -21.20 -2.84
N SER A 22 -6.17 -21.74 -2.16
CA SER A 22 -6.34 -22.75 -1.13
C SER A 22 -5.34 -22.51 0.02
N ALA A 23 -5.61 -23.10 1.17
CA ALA A 23 -4.76 -22.99 2.36
C ALA A 23 -4.70 -24.32 3.09
N SER A 24 -3.68 -24.50 3.94
CA SER A 24 -3.58 -25.66 4.85
C SER A 24 -4.74 -25.71 5.81
N THR A 25 -5.00 -24.59 6.46
CA THR A 25 -6.08 -24.37 7.42
C THR A 25 -6.57 -22.93 7.31
N THR A 26 -7.71 -22.68 7.92
CA THR A 26 -8.35 -21.36 7.94
C THR A 26 -9.02 -21.16 9.30
N ALA A 27 -8.76 -20.03 9.93
CA ALA A 27 -9.40 -19.66 11.18
C ALA A 27 -10.92 -19.60 11.03
N ALA A 28 -11.65 -19.95 12.10
CA ALA A 28 -13.09 -19.93 12.11
C ALA A 28 -13.63 -18.51 11.79
N ALA A 29 -14.59 -18.45 10.89
CA ALA A 29 -15.28 -17.19 10.61
C ALA A 29 -16.03 -16.70 11.86
N THR A 30 -16.12 -15.38 12.00
CA THR A 30 -16.99 -14.72 12.97
C THR A 30 -18.22 -14.17 12.25
N ASP A 31 -19.25 -13.72 13.00
CA ASP A 31 -20.43 -13.09 12.41
C ASP A 31 -20.09 -11.88 11.51
N ALA A 32 -18.95 -11.24 11.76
CA ALA A 32 -18.53 -10.03 11.06
C ALA A 32 -17.45 -10.28 10.00
N ARG A 33 -16.74 -11.44 10.01
CA ARG A 33 -15.54 -11.64 9.19
C ARG A 33 -15.33 -13.10 8.80
N SER A 34 -14.89 -13.28 7.54
CA SER A 34 -14.28 -14.52 7.04
C SER A 34 -12.77 -14.38 7.00
N PHE A 35 -12.05 -15.47 7.25
CA PHE A 35 -10.60 -15.57 7.12
C PHE A 35 -10.19 -16.53 5.99
N ASP A 36 -11.07 -16.69 5.03
CA ASP A 36 -10.91 -17.61 3.91
C ASP A 36 -9.69 -17.25 3.02
N ALA A 37 -9.11 -18.27 2.38
CA ALA A 37 -7.97 -18.08 1.47
C ALA A 37 -8.30 -17.18 0.27
N THR A 38 -9.55 -17.04 -0.13
CA THR A 38 -9.98 -16.15 -1.22
C THR A 38 -9.75 -14.67 -0.90
N ASN A 39 -9.65 -14.29 0.37
CA ASN A 39 -9.30 -12.94 0.80
C ASN A 39 -7.90 -12.50 0.32
N LEU A 40 -7.00 -13.46 0.02
CA LEU A 40 -5.64 -13.17 -0.46
C LEU A 40 -5.57 -12.55 -1.85
N GLY A 41 -6.66 -12.54 -2.60
CA GLY A 41 -6.69 -12.01 -3.97
C GLY A 41 -7.98 -11.25 -4.28
N ASP A 42 -8.70 -10.76 -3.27
CA ASP A 42 -9.94 -10.00 -3.45
C ASP A 42 -9.71 -8.51 -3.72
N GLY A 43 -8.47 -8.06 -3.66
CA GLY A 43 -8.06 -6.67 -3.88
C GLY A 43 -8.32 -5.76 -2.67
N LYS A 44 -8.68 -6.31 -1.51
CA LYS A 44 -8.99 -5.55 -0.30
C LYS A 44 -7.95 -5.83 0.78
N GLN A 45 -7.23 -4.83 1.20
CA GLN A 45 -6.29 -4.97 2.31
C GLN A 45 -6.98 -5.09 3.68
N THR A 46 -8.28 -4.79 3.75
CA THR A 46 -9.09 -4.87 4.98
C THR A 46 -9.64 -6.25 5.27
N THR A 47 -9.48 -7.20 4.37
CA THR A 47 -9.74 -8.63 4.54
C THR A 47 -8.42 -9.37 4.71
N ALA A 48 -8.43 -10.56 5.29
CA ALA A 48 -7.23 -11.37 5.47
C ALA A 48 -7.57 -12.86 5.49
N TRP A 49 -6.66 -13.70 5.01
CA TRP A 49 -6.58 -15.08 5.45
C TRP A 49 -5.88 -15.12 6.80
N ALA A 50 -6.36 -15.96 7.70
CA ALA A 50 -5.65 -16.36 8.91
C ALA A 50 -5.66 -17.87 9.00
N GLU A 51 -4.54 -18.47 9.43
CA GLU A 51 -4.49 -19.91 9.67
C GLU A 51 -5.30 -20.27 10.92
N GLY A 52 -5.73 -21.52 11.02
CA GLY A 52 -6.62 -22.00 12.07
C GLY A 52 -6.05 -23.16 12.89
N ASP A 53 -4.73 -23.37 12.85
CA ASP A 53 -4.06 -24.36 13.67
C ASP A 53 -3.72 -23.80 15.06
N ASP A 54 -3.50 -24.67 16.04
CA ASP A 54 -2.98 -24.24 17.33
C ASP A 54 -1.53 -23.76 17.20
N GLY A 55 -1.25 -22.52 17.61
CA GLY A 55 0.09 -21.94 17.66
C GLY A 55 0.34 -20.82 16.67
N ALA A 56 1.61 -20.63 16.30
CA ALA A 56 2.05 -19.47 15.50
C ALA A 56 1.95 -19.68 13.98
N GLY A 57 1.24 -20.70 13.51
CA GLY A 57 1.08 -21.00 12.09
C GLY A 57 2.35 -21.44 11.36
N LEU A 58 3.37 -21.93 12.09
CA LEU A 58 4.58 -22.46 11.46
C LEU A 58 4.26 -23.73 10.68
N GLY A 59 4.59 -23.75 9.38
CA GLY A 59 4.21 -24.81 8.46
C GLY A 59 2.89 -24.58 7.74
N ALA A 60 2.04 -23.70 8.21
CA ALA A 60 0.83 -23.28 7.49
C ALA A 60 1.21 -22.72 6.12
N TRP A 61 0.33 -22.93 5.14
CA TRP A 61 0.59 -22.48 3.78
C TRP A 61 -0.68 -21.99 3.08
N VAL A 62 -0.48 -21.14 2.11
CA VAL A 62 -1.47 -20.71 1.13
C VAL A 62 -0.97 -21.02 -0.28
N GLN A 63 -1.87 -21.33 -1.20
CA GLN A 63 -1.51 -21.65 -2.58
C GLN A 63 -2.39 -20.90 -3.56
N ALA A 64 -1.74 -20.25 -4.51
CA ALA A 64 -2.35 -19.68 -5.70
C ALA A 64 -2.30 -20.68 -6.86
N ASP A 65 -3.39 -20.82 -7.61
CA ASP A 65 -3.46 -21.51 -8.91
C ASP A 65 -3.82 -20.51 -9.99
N PHE A 66 -3.02 -20.45 -11.04
CA PHE A 66 -3.24 -19.55 -12.18
C PHE A 66 -4.11 -20.17 -13.28
N GLY A 67 -4.54 -21.43 -13.13
CA GLY A 67 -5.31 -22.19 -14.12
C GLY A 67 -4.49 -22.69 -15.31
N ALA A 68 -3.34 -22.10 -15.58
CA ALA A 68 -2.37 -22.47 -16.58
C ALA A 68 -0.99 -21.95 -16.18
N PRO A 69 0.13 -22.51 -16.68
CA PRO A 69 1.45 -22.00 -16.39
C PRO A 69 1.60 -20.51 -16.74
N LYS A 70 2.12 -19.75 -15.78
CA LYS A 70 2.48 -18.32 -15.90
C LYS A 70 3.93 -18.14 -15.52
N THR A 71 4.57 -17.15 -16.12
CA THR A 71 5.91 -16.73 -15.69
C THR A 71 5.76 -15.82 -14.48
N VAL A 72 6.28 -16.24 -13.33
CA VAL A 72 6.33 -15.44 -12.11
C VAL A 72 7.75 -14.93 -11.90
N THR A 73 7.90 -13.65 -11.65
CA THR A 73 9.19 -13.01 -11.31
C THR A 73 9.17 -12.37 -9.93
N THR A 74 7.96 -12.03 -9.46
CA THR A 74 7.78 -11.27 -8.22
C THR A 74 6.52 -11.73 -7.49
N ILE A 75 6.62 -11.82 -6.16
CA ILE A 75 5.50 -12.05 -5.26
C ILE A 75 5.45 -10.87 -4.29
N THR A 76 4.32 -10.18 -4.21
CA THR A 76 4.12 -9.11 -3.21
C THR A 76 3.16 -9.61 -2.14
N VAL A 77 3.54 -9.48 -0.87
CA VAL A 77 2.79 -10.00 0.28
C VAL A 77 2.48 -8.86 1.24
N TRP A 78 1.22 -8.72 1.63
CA TRP A 78 0.77 -7.87 2.74
C TRP A 78 0.60 -8.75 3.98
N GLY A 79 1.68 -8.90 4.74
CA GLY A 79 1.70 -9.73 5.95
C GLY A 79 0.90 -9.13 7.09
N SER A 80 0.26 -9.98 7.91
CA SER A 80 -0.71 -9.64 8.95
C SER A 80 -2.10 -9.28 8.42
N ASN A 81 -2.97 -8.83 9.31
CA ASN A 81 -4.32 -8.33 9.01
C ASN A 81 -4.30 -6.79 8.99
N TRP A 82 -4.49 -6.22 7.80
CA TRP A 82 -4.39 -4.78 7.56
C TRP A 82 -5.71 -4.03 7.75
N TYR A 83 -6.66 -4.63 8.43
CA TYR A 83 -7.93 -3.97 8.72
C TYR A 83 -7.73 -2.63 9.45
N ASN A 84 -6.83 -2.61 10.44
CA ASN A 84 -6.34 -1.43 11.14
C ASN A 84 -5.02 -1.77 11.86
N THR A 85 -4.40 -0.79 12.51
CA THR A 85 -3.12 -0.92 13.24
C THR A 85 -3.22 -1.93 14.40
N GLU A 86 -4.36 -1.97 15.10
CA GLU A 86 -4.58 -2.91 16.20
C GLU A 86 -4.56 -4.36 15.69
N TYR A 87 -5.29 -4.63 14.58
CA TYR A 87 -5.31 -5.95 13.96
C TYR A 87 -3.97 -6.32 13.36
N PHE A 88 -3.25 -5.36 12.76
CA PHE A 88 -1.88 -5.59 12.30
C PHE A 88 -0.96 -6.05 13.42
N GLY A 89 -1.03 -5.42 14.59
CA GLY A 89 -0.25 -5.79 15.77
C GLY A 89 -0.77 -7.02 16.51
N HIS A 90 -2.04 -7.43 16.29
CA HIS A 90 -2.63 -8.60 16.93
C HIS A 90 -2.14 -9.90 16.30
N TYR A 91 -2.20 -10.02 14.98
CA TYR A 91 -1.79 -11.23 14.26
C TYR A 91 -0.27 -11.35 14.13
N ASN A 92 0.22 -12.58 14.08
CA ASN A 92 1.60 -12.84 13.68
C ASN A 92 1.79 -12.43 12.21
N ARG A 93 2.99 -11.92 11.92
CA ARG A 93 3.40 -11.48 10.57
C ARG A 93 4.41 -12.46 10.01
N PRO A 94 4.25 -12.97 8.77
CA PRO A 94 5.25 -13.81 8.14
C PRO A 94 6.62 -13.13 8.13
N LYS A 95 7.62 -13.76 8.75
CA LYS A 95 9.03 -13.35 8.73
C LYS A 95 9.79 -14.07 7.63
N THR A 96 9.61 -15.39 7.59
CA THR A 96 10.26 -16.25 6.59
C THR A 96 9.19 -17.03 5.86
N LEU A 97 9.17 -16.88 4.55
CA LEU A 97 8.27 -17.57 3.62
C LEU A 97 9.09 -18.48 2.69
N VAL A 98 8.62 -19.68 2.46
CA VAL A 98 9.15 -20.57 1.44
C VAL A 98 8.13 -20.65 0.30
N ALA A 99 8.52 -20.19 -0.88
CA ALA A 99 7.74 -20.42 -2.09
C ALA A 99 8.09 -21.82 -2.65
N GLU A 100 7.07 -22.61 -2.92
CA GLU A 100 7.14 -23.92 -3.56
C GLU A 100 6.45 -23.81 -4.93
N TYR A 101 7.13 -24.17 -6.00
CA TYR A 101 6.63 -24.04 -7.37
C TYR A 101 6.16 -25.40 -7.91
N GLY A 102 5.38 -25.40 -8.99
CA GLY A 102 4.83 -26.61 -9.61
C GLY A 102 5.89 -27.61 -10.11
N ASP A 103 7.13 -27.19 -10.32
CA ASP A 103 8.27 -28.04 -10.67
C ASP A 103 8.95 -28.68 -9.45
N GLY A 104 8.43 -28.44 -8.24
CA GLY A 104 8.99 -28.91 -6.98
C GLY A 104 10.18 -28.09 -6.46
N SER A 105 10.64 -27.10 -7.20
CA SER A 105 11.69 -26.19 -6.72
C SER A 105 11.14 -25.25 -5.64
N THR A 106 12.05 -24.78 -4.77
CA THR A 106 11.69 -23.87 -3.67
C THR A 106 12.62 -22.68 -3.61
N GLU A 107 12.11 -21.57 -3.06
CA GLU A 107 12.89 -20.38 -2.76
C GLU A 107 12.45 -19.78 -1.43
N GLU A 108 13.42 -19.39 -0.60
CA GLU A 108 13.16 -18.79 0.70
C GLU A 108 13.31 -17.28 0.67
N PHE A 109 12.37 -16.57 1.29
CA PHE A 109 12.32 -15.12 1.38
C PHE A 109 12.20 -14.68 2.83
N THR A 110 12.87 -13.58 3.17
CA THR A 110 12.74 -12.94 4.48
C THR A 110 12.05 -11.58 4.28
N ALA A 111 10.93 -11.39 4.98
CA ALA A 111 10.21 -10.13 5.06
C ALA A 111 10.71 -9.28 6.23
N THR A 112 10.44 -7.99 6.20
CA THR A 112 10.70 -7.07 7.32
C THR A 112 9.47 -6.97 8.23
N ASP A 113 9.67 -6.64 9.51
CA ASP A 113 8.57 -6.39 10.45
C ASP A 113 8.06 -4.95 10.28
N ALA A 114 7.29 -4.72 9.22
CA ALA A 114 6.72 -3.43 8.89
C ALA A 114 5.33 -3.57 8.27
N GLN A 115 4.45 -2.62 8.54
CA GLN A 115 3.15 -2.50 7.86
C GLN A 115 3.35 -1.90 6.46
N ALA A 116 4.10 -2.64 5.64
CA ALA A 116 4.41 -2.30 4.25
C ALA A 116 4.34 -3.55 3.37
N PRO A 117 3.92 -3.43 2.09
CA PRO A 117 3.94 -4.56 1.18
C PRO A 117 5.37 -5.07 0.99
N GLN A 118 5.57 -6.37 1.18
CA GLN A 118 6.85 -7.03 1.03
C GLN A 118 7.00 -7.55 -0.40
N VAL A 119 7.94 -6.98 -1.15
CA VAL A 119 8.20 -7.39 -2.54
C VAL A 119 9.29 -8.45 -2.56
N LEU A 120 8.90 -9.68 -2.82
CA LEU A 120 9.76 -10.85 -2.88
C LEU A 120 10.17 -11.08 -4.35
N LYS A 121 11.40 -10.69 -4.73
CA LYS A 121 11.94 -10.91 -6.07
C LYS A 121 12.52 -12.31 -6.18
N LEU A 122 12.08 -13.08 -7.17
CA LEU A 122 12.63 -14.40 -7.47
C LEU A 122 14.05 -14.25 -8.05
N LYS A 123 14.93 -15.20 -7.72
CA LYS A 123 16.30 -15.25 -8.27
C LYS A 123 16.31 -15.43 -9.79
N ALA A 124 15.30 -16.12 -10.32
CA ALA A 124 15.06 -16.27 -11.75
C ALA A 124 13.56 -16.40 -12.02
N PRO A 125 13.08 -15.98 -13.20
CA PRO A 125 11.70 -16.19 -13.60
C PRO A 125 11.30 -17.67 -13.49
N LYS A 126 10.10 -17.95 -12.95
CA LYS A 126 9.55 -19.30 -12.79
C LYS A 126 8.31 -19.47 -13.66
N SER A 127 8.34 -20.41 -14.61
CA SER A 127 7.13 -20.83 -15.32
C SER A 127 6.42 -21.90 -14.47
N THR A 128 5.27 -21.56 -13.92
CA THR A 128 4.54 -22.44 -12.98
C THR A 128 3.03 -22.19 -13.06
N GLN A 129 2.24 -23.22 -12.84
CA GLN A 129 0.78 -23.09 -12.70
C GLN A 129 0.40 -22.74 -11.26
N THR A 130 1.19 -23.19 -10.27
CA THR A 130 0.89 -22.96 -8.86
C THR A 130 2.08 -22.39 -8.13
N VAL A 131 1.81 -21.53 -7.16
CA VAL A 131 2.79 -21.08 -6.16
C VAL A 131 2.19 -21.29 -4.78
N LYS A 132 2.88 -22.08 -3.96
CA LYS A 132 2.54 -22.26 -2.55
C LYS A 132 3.52 -21.47 -1.70
N LEU A 133 3.00 -20.64 -0.80
CA LEU A 133 3.79 -19.92 0.21
C LEU A 133 3.59 -20.58 1.57
N ARG A 134 4.66 -21.14 2.12
CA ARG A 134 4.68 -21.76 3.43
C ARG A 134 5.34 -20.84 4.45
N VAL A 135 4.69 -20.67 5.61
CA VAL A 135 5.23 -19.91 6.74
C VAL A 135 6.29 -20.75 7.45
N LYS A 136 7.53 -20.28 7.44
CA LYS A 136 8.67 -20.93 8.13
C LYS A 136 9.08 -20.17 9.40
N GLY A 137 8.79 -18.88 9.47
CA GLY A 137 9.08 -18.04 10.63
C GLY A 137 8.15 -16.84 10.68
N VAL A 138 7.91 -16.33 11.88
CA VAL A 138 7.02 -15.20 12.12
C VAL A 138 7.65 -14.13 13.01
N TYR A 139 7.17 -12.92 12.89
CA TYR A 139 7.23 -11.89 13.92
C TYR A 139 5.96 -12.03 14.77
N SER A 140 6.11 -12.18 16.07
CA SER A 140 4.98 -12.41 16.98
C SER A 140 4.08 -11.20 17.09
N GLY A 141 2.77 -11.44 17.01
CA GLY A 141 1.72 -10.52 17.38
C GLY A 141 1.32 -10.65 18.86
N LYS A 142 0.22 -10.01 19.24
CA LYS A 142 -0.41 -10.18 20.56
C LYS A 142 -1.24 -11.46 20.64
N GLY A 143 -1.79 -11.92 19.51
CA GLY A 143 -2.49 -13.19 19.33
C GLY A 143 -1.54 -14.31 18.87
N VAL A 144 -2.11 -15.47 18.55
CA VAL A 144 -1.34 -16.68 18.18
C VAL A 144 -1.36 -16.94 16.68
N ASP A 145 -2.42 -16.53 15.95
CA ASP A 145 -2.62 -16.87 14.54
C ASP A 145 -1.76 -16.00 13.62
N THR A 146 -1.26 -16.59 12.54
CA THR A 146 -0.60 -15.86 11.45
C THR A 146 -1.63 -15.47 10.39
N ALA A 147 -1.56 -14.22 9.93
CA ALA A 147 -2.45 -13.71 8.90
C ALA A 147 -1.69 -13.07 7.72
N ILE A 148 -2.36 -13.04 6.56
CA ILE A 148 -1.92 -12.36 5.34
C ILE A 148 -3.16 -11.70 4.73
N SER A 149 -3.09 -10.38 4.46
CA SER A 149 -4.22 -9.65 3.87
C SER A 149 -4.31 -9.81 2.36
N GLU A 150 -3.17 -9.77 1.65
CA GLU A 150 -3.18 -9.79 0.18
C GLU A 150 -1.90 -10.41 -0.35
N ILE A 151 -1.98 -11.09 -1.50
CA ILE A 151 -0.82 -11.57 -2.26
C ILE A 151 -1.04 -11.23 -3.75
N LYS A 152 -0.01 -10.65 -4.38
CA LYS A 152 0.01 -10.40 -5.82
C LYS A 152 1.21 -11.03 -6.47
N PHE A 153 1.03 -11.53 -7.68
CA PHE A 153 2.10 -12.13 -8.50
C PHE A 153 2.27 -11.31 -9.77
N ALA A 154 3.50 -11.23 -10.29
CA ALA A 154 3.76 -10.57 -11.56
C ALA A 154 4.85 -11.28 -12.37
N ASP A 155 4.83 -11.07 -13.69
CA ASP A 155 5.81 -11.55 -14.66
C ASP A 155 6.91 -10.52 -14.98
N GLY A 156 6.95 -9.42 -14.23
CA GLY A 156 7.96 -8.36 -14.29
C GLY A 156 8.25 -7.82 -12.89
N THR A 157 9.15 -6.87 -12.78
CA THR A 157 9.35 -6.16 -11.52
C THR A 157 8.11 -5.30 -11.24
N ILE A 158 7.22 -5.76 -10.35
CA ILE A 158 6.36 -4.81 -9.66
C ILE A 158 7.33 -4.01 -8.79
N GLU A 159 7.64 -2.80 -9.21
CA GLU A 159 8.25 -1.87 -8.30
C GLU A 159 7.18 -1.55 -7.25
N GLY A 160 7.47 -1.82 -5.98
CA GLY A 160 6.65 -1.35 -4.85
C GLY A 160 6.49 0.17 -4.92
N PRO A 161 5.76 0.78 -3.97
CA PRO A 161 5.66 2.24 -3.88
C PRO A 161 7.04 2.89 -4.06
N VAL A 162 7.09 4.00 -4.79
CA VAL A 162 8.34 4.76 -4.91
C VAL A 162 8.69 5.30 -3.53
N PRO A 163 9.86 4.96 -2.97
CA PRO A 163 10.22 5.41 -1.64
C PRO A 163 10.30 6.94 -1.58
N VAL A 164 9.62 7.54 -0.62
CA VAL A 164 9.72 8.96 -0.29
C VAL A 164 10.86 9.13 0.72
N ALA A 165 11.83 9.97 0.39
CA ALA A 165 12.99 10.24 1.26
C ALA A 165 12.72 11.36 2.26
N ALA A 166 11.90 12.33 1.88
CA ALA A 166 11.52 13.44 2.75
C ALA A 166 10.20 14.07 2.26
N VAL A 167 9.46 14.65 3.20
CA VAL A 167 8.28 15.45 2.91
C VAL A 167 8.44 16.83 3.57
N SER A 168 8.06 17.88 2.85
CA SER A 168 7.89 19.21 3.39
C SER A 168 6.50 19.75 3.06
N ALA A 169 6.02 20.72 3.84
CA ALA A 169 4.70 21.30 3.71
C ALA A 169 4.77 22.82 3.69
N SER A 170 3.72 23.48 3.19
CA SER A 170 3.55 24.95 3.25
C SER A 170 3.43 25.44 4.69
N SER A 171 2.71 24.69 5.52
CA SER A 171 2.52 24.95 6.94
C SER A 171 2.26 23.64 7.67
N ILE A 172 2.37 23.64 9.00
CA ILE A 172 2.17 22.48 9.86
C ILE A 172 1.41 22.96 11.11
N ALA A 173 0.32 22.29 11.46
CA ALA A 173 -0.43 22.58 12.66
C ALA A 173 0.42 22.31 13.91
N ALA A 174 0.21 23.09 14.96
CA ALA A 174 0.93 22.89 16.22
C ALA A 174 0.56 21.53 16.84
N ALA A 175 1.56 20.84 17.35
CA ALA A 175 1.34 19.61 18.11
C ALA A 175 0.47 19.87 19.34
N ASP A 176 -0.36 18.91 19.70
CA ASP A 176 -1.24 18.94 20.86
C ASP A 176 -1.20 17.62 21.66
N ALA A 177 -2.20 17.38 22.52
CA ALA A 177 -2.27 16.17 23.33
C ALA A 177 -2.53 14.90 22.50
N ASP A 178 -3.09 15.03 21.30
CA ASP A 178 -3.44 13.92 20.40
C ASP A 178 -2.27 13.54 19.49
N GLY A 179 -1.24 14.40 19.33
CA GLY A 179 -0.03 14.08 18.59
C GLY A 179 0.62 15.28 17.89
N ASN A 180 1.53 14.97 16.96
CA ASN A 180 2.09 15.92 16.02
C ASN A 180 1.41 15.78 14.66
N TYR A 181 1.50 16.85 13.86
CA TYR A 181 0.89 16.92 12.53
C TYR A 181 1.95 17.19 11.46
N ASP A 182 3.14 16.61 11.64
CA ASP A 182 4.30 16.83 10.78
C ASP A 182 4.05 16.38 9.34
N ALA A 183 4.72 17.04 8.40
CA ALA A 183 4.61 16.71 6.98
C ALA A 183 5.01 15.24 6.67
N GLY A 184 5.98 14.70 7.42
CA GLY A 184 6.45 13.31 7.28
C GLY A 184 5.38 12.26 7.52
N ASN A 185 4.36 12.58 8.32
CA ASN A 185 3.27 11.65 8.66
C ASN A 185 2.50 11.13 7.45
N VAL A 186 2.49 11.87 6.31
CA VAL A 186 1.81 11.42 5.10
C VAL A 186 2.56 10.32 4.33
N ALA A 187 3.76 9.95 4.75
CA ALA A 187 4.58 8.94 4.06
C ALA A 187 5.36 8.03 5.05
N ASP A 188 4.90 7.95 6.29
CA ASP A 188 5.53 7.15 7.36
C ASP A 188 4.99 5.72 7.43
N GLY A 189 3.92 5.41 6.71
CA GLY A 189 3.26 4.10 6.71
C GLY A 189 2.44 3.83 7.98
N ILE A 190 2.20 4.84 8.81
CA ILE A 190 1.43 4.75 10.05
C ILE A 190 -0.01 5.19 9.77
N ALA A 191 -0.95 4.27 9.95
CA ALA A 191 -2.32 4.49 9.51
C ALA A 191 -3.12 5.51 10.35
N ASP A 192 -2.65 5.83 11.54
CA ASP A 192 -3.29 6.73 12.52
C ASP A 192 -2.49 8.01 12.80
N SER A 193 -1.47 8.30 11.97
CA SER A 193 -0.82 9.60 11.88
C SER A 193 -1.41 10.43 10.74
N MET A 194 -1.19 11.74 10.74
CA MET A 194 -1.62 12.63 9.66
C MET A 194 -0.81 13.92 9.67
N TRP A 195 -0.70 14.54 8.52
CA TRP A 195 -0.34 15.96 8.42
C TRP A 195 -1.63 16.80 8.44
N CYS A 196 -1.58 17.92 9.14
CA CYS A 196 -2.56 18.99 9.04
C CYS A 196 -1.84 20.32 8.78
N GLU A 197 -2.40 21.15 7.90
CA GLU A 197 -1.87 22.49 7.69
C GLU A 197 -2.10 23.37 8.92
N GLY A 198 -1.24 24.37 9.12
CA GLY A 198 -1.26 25.20 10.32
C GLY A 198 -1.47 26.70 10.03
N ASN A 199 -2.00 27.05 8.87
CA ASN A 199 -2.24 28.45 8.49
C ASN A 199 -3.64 28.91 8.95
N PRO A 200 -3.77 29.70 10.03
CA PRO A 200 -5.07 30.07 10.60
C PRO A 200 -5.94 30.96 9.68
N LYS A 201 -5.44 31.31 8.51
CA LYS A 201 -6.17 32.11 7.50
C LYS A 201 -6.52 31.30 6.25
N SER A 202 -6.21 30.02 6.24
CA SER A 202 -6.48 29.09 5.16
C SER A 202 -7.62 28.15 5.53
N ASP A 203 -8.32 27.65 4.53
CA ASP A 203 -9.22 26.49 4.63
C ASP A 203 -8.56 25.24 4.02
N GLY A 204 -7.26 25.33 3.73
CA GLY A 204 -6.44 24.34 3.04
C GLY A 204 -6.24 24.63 1.55
N ALA A 205 -7.00 25.53 0.95
CA ALA A 205 -6.77 25.91 -0.45
C ALA A 205 -5.48 26.76 -0.58
N GLY A 206 -4.59 26.31 -1.49
CA GLY A 206 -3.27 26.90 -1.66
C GLY A 206 -2.16 26.23 -0.86
N GLU A 207 -2.50 25.45 0.18
CA GLU A 207 -1.53 24.67 0.95
C GLU A 207 -0.98 23.52 0.10
N TRP A 208 0.23 23.04 0.44
CA TRP A 208 0.91 22.03 -0.36
C TRP A 208 1.76 21.09 0.48
N LEU A 209 1.93 19.89 -0.06
CA LEU A 209 2.90 18.87 0.35
C LEU A 209 3.89 18.63 -0.79
N ASP A 210 5.17 18.50 -0.45
CA ASP A 210 6.26 18.32 -1.39
C ASP A 210 7.05 17.06 -1.01
N LEU A 211 6.89 16.00 -1.81
CA LEU A 211 7.49 14.70 -1.59
C LEU A 211 8.77 14.60 -2.43
N SER A 212 9.92 14.53 -1.76
CA SER A 212 11.20 14.21 -2.38
C SER A 212 11.34 12.68 -2.45
N LEU A 213 11.51 12.13 -3.64
CA LEU A 213 11.66 10.70 -3.83
C LEU A 213 13.11 10.27 -3.57
N ALA A 214 13.30 9.06 -3.05
CA ALA A 214 14.63 8.53 -2.77
C ALA A 214 15.48 8.34 -4.05
N ARG A 215 14.84 8.28 -5.20
CA ARG A 215 15.46 8.23 -6.53
C ARG A 215 14.48 8.75 -7.58
N ARG A 216 15.01 9.24 -8.69
CA ARG A 216 14.23 9.56 -9.88
C ARG A 216 13.54 8.31 -10.40
N SER A 217 12.21 8.33 -10.47
CA SER A 217 11.38 7.16 -10.79
C SER A 217 10.21 7.57 -11.70
N PRO A 218 9.69 6.65 -12.54
CA PRO A 218 8.40 6.85 -13.14
C PRO A 218 7.33 6.89 -12.03
N VAL A 219 6.35 7.76 -12.16
CA VAL A 219 5.20 7.91 -11.25
C VAL A 219 3.94 8.01 -12.10
N SER A 220 2.99 7.09 -11.87
CA SER A 220 1.76 7.01 -12.66
C SER A 220 0.48 7.31 -11.85
N ALA A 221 0.57 7.28 -10.53
CA ALA A 221 -0.55 7.56 -9.64
C ALA A 221 -0.09 7.95 -8.23
N LEU A 222 -1.01 8.52 -7.46
CA LEU A 222 -0.91 8.62 -6.01
C LEU A 222 -2.05 7.80 -5.39
N LYS A 223 -1.73 7.02 -4.35
CA LYS A 223 -2.73 6.51 -3.44
C LYS A 223 -2.79 7.45 -2.25
N VAL A 224 -3.97 7.99 -1.97
CA VAL A 224 -4.13 9.01 -0.94
C VAL A 224 -5.25 8.61 0.02
N ARG A 225 -4.95 8.70 1.31
CA ARG A 225 -5.96 8.69 2.35
C ARG A 225 -6.16 10.11 2.84
N ALA A 226 -7.23 10.74 2.38
CA ALA A 226 -7.56 12.13 2.64
C ALA A 226 -8.16 12.34 4.03
N GLY A 227 -8.01 13.53 4.58
CA GLY A 227 -8.52 13.88 5.91
C GLY A 227 -7.89 12.99 7.01
N ALA A 228 -8.58 12.84 8.12
CA ALA A 228 -8.26 11.87 9.18
C ALA A 228 -8.86 10.50 8.85
N GLY A 229 -8.37 9.86 7.80
CA GLY A 229 -8.96 8.66 7.20
C GLY A 229 -8.94 7.41 8.07
N PHE A 230 -8.30 7.45 9.23
CA PHE A 230 -8.29 6.37 10.21
C PHE A 230 -9.49 6.39 11.16
N SER A 231 -10.22 7.50 11.26
CA SER A 231 -11.42 7.65 12.10
C SER A 231 -12.55 8.29 11.30
N PRO A 232 -13.68 7.59 11.08
CA PRO A 232 -14.83 8.15 10.37
C PRO A 232 -15.42 9.40 11.05
N GLU A 233 -15.34 9.47 12.38
CA GLU A 233 -15.79 10.62 13.16
C GLU A 233 -14.86 11.81 12.97
N LEU A 234 -13.55 11.62 13.13
CA LEU A 234 -12.55 12.66 12.97
C LEU A 234 -12.44 13.11 11.51
N PHE A 235 -12.64 12.20 10.55
CA PHE A 235 -12.70 12.52 9.13
C PHE A 235 -13.74 13.61 8.81
N LYS A 236 -14.90 13.59 9.46
CA LYS A 236 -15.94 14.62 9.28
C LYS A 236 -15.59 15.94 9.94
N GLN A 237 -14.76 15.91 10.97
CA GLN A 237 -14.43 17.08 11.77
C GLN A 237 -13.35 17.98 11.15
N VAL A 238 -12.42 17.42 10.35
CA VAL A 238 -11.32 18.16 9.71
C VAL A 238 -11.68 18.58 8.28
N ASN A 239 -11.01 19.59 7.75
CA ASN A 239 -11.11 19.91 6.32
C ASN A 239 -10.44 18.81 5.48
N ARG A 240 -11.00 18.56 4.31
CA ARG A 240 -10.59 17.47 3.42
C ARG A 240 -10.36 17.99 2.00
N PRO A 241 -9.32 17.52 1.28
CA PRO A 241 -9.07 17.93 -0.08
C PRO A 241 -10.22 17.54 -1.03
N VAL A 242 -10.59 18.47 -1.91
CA VAL A 242 -11.54 18.25 -3.02
C VAL A 242 -10.79 18.14 -4.33
N SER A 243 -9.78 18.98 -4.54
CA SER A 243 -8.95 18.97 -5.73
C SER A 243 -7.52 19.43 -5.41
N ALA A 244 -6.57 18.99 -6.22
CA ALA A 244 -5.18 19.41 -6.14
C ALA A 244 -4.56 19.51 -7.54
N THR A 245 -3.58 20.39 -7.69
CA THR A 245 -2.61 20.38 -8.79
C THR A 245 -1.37 19.63 -8.31
N VAL A 246 -0.95 18.64 -9.07
CA VAL A 246 0.31 17.92 -8.84
C VAL A 246 1.33 18.43 -9.85
N SER A 247 2.53 18.78 -9.39
CA SER A 247 3.65 19.16 -10.25
C SER A 247 4.86 18.26 -10.03
N PHE A 248 5.59 18.02 -11.11
CA PHE A 248 6.73 17.11 -11.17
C PHE A 248 8.02 17.86 -11.49
N SER A 249 9.18 17.24 -11.26
CA SER A 249 10.49 17.86 -11.50
C SER A 249 10.79 18.12 -12.99
N ASP A 250 10.05 17.51 -13.91
CA ASP A 250 10.13 17.78 -15.36
C ASP A 250 9.31 19.00 -15.81
N GLY A 251 8.60 19.66 -14.87
CA GLY A 251 7.75 20.81 -15.12
C GLY A 251 6.31 20.47 -15.55
N ALA A 252 5.99 19.18 -15.71
CA ALA A 252 4.62 18.75 -15.99
C ALA A 252 3.71 18.96 -14.78
N THR A 253 2.41 19.10 -15.06
CA THR A 253 1.37 19.23 -14.04
C THR A 253 0.16 18.35 -14.37
N GLU A 254 -0.48 17.82 -13.32
CA GLU A 254 -1.71 17.04 -13.38
C GLU A 254 -2.74 17.61 -12.39
N THR A 255 -4.01 17.40 -12.66
CA THR A 255 -5.08 17.78 -11.72
C THR A 255 -5.70 16.52 -11.14
N LEU A 256 -5.81 16.47 -9.81
CA LEU A 256 -6.47 15.39 -9.09
C LEU A 256 -7.78 15.87 -8.48
N THR A 257 -8.78 15.00 -8.50
CA THR A 257 -10.06 15.18 -7.80
C THR A 257 -10.25 14.07 -6.78
N PHE A 258 -10.55 14.46 -5.54
CA PHE A 258 -10.73 13.55 -4.42
C PHE A 258 -12.22 13.26 -4.21
N LYS A 259 -12.52 12.00 -3.88
CA LYS A 259 -13.83 11.63 -3.35
C LYS A 259 -13.86 11.93 -1.86
N ASP A 260 -14.98 12.45 -1.36
CA ASP A 260 -15.18 12.71 0.06
C ASP A 260 -15.50 11.42 0.81
N PHE A 261 -14.45 10.63 1.08
CA PHE A 261 -14.62 9.40 1.83
C PHE A 261 -13.30 8.99 2.54
N PRO A 262 -13.35 8.28 3.72
CA PRO A 262 -12.20 8.14 4.62
C PRO A 262 -11.19 7.03 4.23
N PHE A 263 -11.36 6.39 3.09
CA PHE A 263 -10.49 5.30 2.68
C PHE A 263 -9.47 5.73 1.63
N GLU A 264 -8.48 4.87 1.39
CA GLU A 264 -7.47 5.07 0.35
C GLU A 264 -8.12 5.21 -1.03
N GLN A 265 -7.70 6.21 -1.79
CA GLN A 265 -8.11 6.48 -3.16
C GLN A 265 -6.92 6.33 -4.08
N ASN A 266 -7.08 5.59 -5.17
CA ASN A 266 -6.07 5.53 -6.24
C ASN A 266 -6.37 6.65 -7.25
N LEU A 267 -5.50 7.65 -7.31
CA LEU A 267 -5.60 8.84 -8.16
C LEU A 267 -4.58 8.72 -9.29
N THR A 268 -5.03 8.20 -10.42
CA THR A 268 -4.17 7.93 -11.60
C THR A 268 -3.96 9.19 -12.40
N PHE A 269 -2.72 9.44 -12.85
CA PHE A 269 -2.36 10.51 -13.76
C PHE A 269 -2.73 10.19 -15.20
N ALA A 270 -2.89 11.22 -16.04
CA ALA A 270 -3.14 11.04 -17.46
C ALA A 270 -1.92 10.42 -18.18
N ALA A 271 -0.72 10.67 -17.67
CA ALA A 271 0.53 10.11 -18.15
C ALA A 271 1.46 9.71 -17.00
N SER A 272 2.42 8.82 -17.25
CA SER A 272 3.48 8.54 -16.29
C SER A 272 4.59 9.60 -16.41
N HIS A 273 5.03 10.16 -15.28
CA HIS A 273 6.07 11.19 -15.17
C HIS A 273 7.32 10.63 -14.53
N THR A 274 8.49 10.79 -15.19
CA THR A 274 9.78 10.40 -14.58
C THR A 274 10.30 11.55 -13.75
N THR A 275 10.21 11.44 -12.44
CA THR A 275 10.45 12.53 -11.49
C THR A 275 11.21 12.05 -10.24
N ASP A 276 11.87 12.96 -9.55
CA ASP A 276 12.45 12.80 -8.21
C ASP A 276 11.71 13.62 -7.15
N ARG A 277 10.64 14.33 -7.58
CA ARG A 277 9.83 15.20 -6.72
C ARG A 277 8.39 15.20 -7.17
N VAL A 278 7.47 15.11 -6.23
CA VAL A 278 6.03 15.24 -6.44
C VAL A 278 5.51 16.31 -5.48
N ARG A 279 5.03 17.44 -6.00
CA ARG A 279 4.35 18.45 -5.19
C ARG A 279 2.86 18.36 -5.41
N VAL A 280 2.11 18.22 -4.33
CA VAL A 280 0.64 18.23 -4.30
C VAL A 280 0.18 19.54 -3.70
N GLN A 281 -0.36 20.45 -4.52
CA GLN A 281 -0.93 21.72 -4.07
C GLN A 281 -2.46 21.62 -4.08
N PHE A 282 -3.06 21.71 -2.91
CA PHE A 282 -4.52 21.63 -2.75
C PHE A 282 -5.17 22.90 -3.29
N THR A 283 -6.13 22.74 -4.20
CA THR A 283 -6.79 23.88 -4.88
C THR A 283 -8.19 24.13 -4.35
N ALA A 284 -8.79 23.14 -3.70
CA ALA A 284 -10.08 23.27 -3.02
C ALA A 284 -10.18 22.28 -1.86
N ALA A 285 -10.86 22.66 -0.81
CA ALA A 285 -11.15 21.85 0.35
C ALA A 285 -12.64 21.78 0.67
N LYS A 286 -13.09 20.69 1.25
CA LYS A 286 -14.39 20.54 1.87
C LYS A 286 -14.25 20.79 3.35
N LYS A 287 -15.03 21.73 3.87
CA LYS A 287 -15.00 22.13 5.28
C LYS A 287 -15.42 20.98 6.20
N GLY A 288 -14.71 20.84 7.30
CA GLY A 288 -15.06 19.98 8.43
C GLY A 288 -16.10 20.58 9.34
N ASP A 289 -16.63 19.75 10.25
CA ASP A 289 -17.69 20.19 11.17
C ASP A 289 -17.12 20.89 12.42
N LYS A 290 -15.79 20.77 12.68
CA LYS A 290 -15.18 21.24 13.93
C LYS A 290 -13.86 21.98 13.76
N TYR A 291 -12.95 21.46 12.91
CA TYR A 291 -11.62 22.01 12.73
C TYR A 291 -11.51 22.62 11.33
N ASP A 292 -10.78 23.74 11.24
CA ASP A 292 -10.59 24.46 9.97
C ASP A 292 -9.32 24.02 9.21
N ASP A 293 -8.51 23.13 9.80
CA ASP A 293 -7.26 22.65 9.20
C ASP A 293 -7.52 21.55 8.17
N LEU A 294 -6.92 21.67 6.98
CA LEU A 294 -6.91 20.59 5.99
C LEU A 294 -5.91 19.53 6.38
N CYS A 295 -6.36 18.28 6.45
CA CYS A 295 -5.53 17.15 6.85
C CYS A 295 -5.41 16.10 5.75
N VAL A 296 -4.31 15.34 5.78
CA VAL A 296 -4.04 14.16 4.94
C VAL A 296 -3.35 13.10 5.80
N THR A 297 -3.89 11.88 5.81
CA THR A 297 -3.33 10.75 6.57
C THR A 297 -2.14 10.12 5.86
N GLU A 298 -2.27 9.81 4.55
CA GLU A 298 -1.22 9.05 3.85
C GLU A 298 -1.19 9.39 2.36
N ILE A 299 0.01 9.43 1.78
CA ILE A 299 0.27 9.52 0.35
C ILE A 299 1.30 8.48 -0.05
N THR A 300 0.90 7.51 -0.83
CA THR A 300 1.79 6.52 -1.43
C THR A 300 2.04 6.89 -2.89
N VAL A 301 3.29 7.01 -3.29
CA VAL A 301 3.68 7.30 -4.68
C VAL A 301 3.75 5.98 -5.45
N VAL A 302 2.93 5.86 -6.50
CA VAL A 302 2.82 4.67 -7.34
C VAL A 302 3.60 4.90 -8.62
N PRO A 303 4.50 3.97 -8.95
CA PRO A 303 5.32 4.08 -10.14
C PRO A 303 4.49 3.99 -11.41
#